data_294c2cf2cbc1303cf64c105f7eac4154
#
_entry.id   294c2cf2cbc1303cf64c105f7eac4154
#
_cell.length_a   1.000
_cell.length_b   1.000
_cell.length_c   1.000
_cell.angle_alpha   90.00
_cell.angle_beta   90.00
_cell.angle_gamma   90.00
#
_symmetry.space_group_name_H-M   'P 1'
#
loop_
_entity.id
_entity.type
_entity.pdbx_description
1 polymer ?
#
loop_
_entity_poly.entity_id
_entity_poly.type
_entity_poly.pdbx_seq_one_letter_code
_entity_poly.pdbx_strand_id
1 'polypeptide(L)'
;AGTLPNFRQGDAIVLYERNVNEDNVTNKMVFKGNIEYISDCDVCIRLRATQQNISVLPMDSRYAIEHDYMDTSFRSMYSGLSAFLSATKDRRDLLLNQREPEFDSAFDGAIAAATDDFVRITLKAQAAKDYFLLIGPPGTGKTSRALRGMVEAFYREGKEILLLSYTNRAVDEICKMLTAITPEVNFIRIGNELSCEEAYRPYLIENVLETCSTRREVQERMAHCRIFVGTVATLSAKAELFRLKTFDVALIDEATQILEPQLLGLLCMRGVTGGNAIGKFVLIGDHKQLPAVVLQSSEQSEVYDESLRTIGLCNLKDSLFERFYRNAMKQRSACCLQPSTGDSQSSVAGSPFSALRSLDILCRQGRMNVEVAAFPNHAFYGGLLQPVGLEHQTGSLKLSPELSTNEFAALLTRRVAFLPSTPEPPMQSVKMNHSEARIVARLAAAVFQQYVSANGCFKASALGIITPYRSQIALIKKEIAALDIPALNDVLVDTVERFQGSERDIIIYSFCVNRAYQLRLLANLTEENGIQIDRKLNVALTRARKQMFITGVPQLLEQNPIYSRLLKYCRL
;
A
#
# COMPACT_ATOMS: atom_id res chain seq x y z
N ALA A 1 -23.21 -23.69 6.70
CA ALA A 1 -21.91 -24.30 6.93
C ALA A 1 -21.05 -24.12 5.68
N GLY A 2 -19.86 -23.51 5.78
CA GLY A 2 -18.88 -23.43 4.71
C GLY A 2 -18.71 -22.07 4.01
N THR A 3 -19.35 -21.02 4.48
CA THR A 3 -19.02 -19.64 4.03
C THR A 3 -18.19 -18.95 5.10
N LEU A 4 -16.98 -18.50 4.74
CA LEU A 4 -16.22 -17.64 5.62
C LEU A 4 -17.04 -16.37 5.90
N PRO A 5 -17.11 -15.93 7.16
CA PRO A 5 -17.78 -14.68 7.48
C PRO A 5 -17.10 -13.53 6.73
N ASN A 6 -17.89 -12.57 6.26
CA ASN A 6 -17.38 -11.40 5.55
C ASN A 6 -16.70 -10.38 6.48
N PHE A 7 -16.30 -10.80 7.68
CA PHE A 7 -15.74 -9.98 8.74
C PHE A 7 -14.33 -10.40 9.09
N ARG A 8 -13.55 -9.46 9.62
CA ARG A 8 -12.17 -9.66 10.08
C ARG A 8 -11.95 -8.99 11.43
N GLN A 9 -10.94 -9.43 12.15
CA GLN A 9 -10.43 -8.70 13.32
C GLN A 9 -10.08 -7.25 12.94
N GLY A 10 -10.54 -6.31 13.76
CA GLY A 10 -10.37 -4.87 13.54
C GLY A 10 -11.49 -4.21 12.71
N ASP A 11 -12.35 -4.98 12.03
CA ASP A 11 -13.46 -4.40 11.25
C ASP A 11 -14.41 -3.62 12.16
N ALA A 12 -14.81 -2.44 11.68
CA ALA A 12 -15.84 -1.64 12.29
C ALA A 12 -17.23 -2.22 11.96
N ILE A 13 -18.05 -2.43 12.98
CA ILE A 13 -19.36 -3.04 12.82
C ILE A 13 -20.45 -2.29 13.57
N VAL A 14 -21.67 -2.51 13.15
CA VAL A 14 -22.89 -2.24 13.91
C VAL A 14 -23.48 -3.57 14.36
N LEU A 15 -23.83 -3.65 15.64
CA LEU A 15 -24.49 -4.76 16.28
C LEU A 15 -25.91 -4.33 16.62
N TYR A 16 -26.90 -5.15 16.30
CA TYR A 16 -28.31 -4.93 16.66
C TYR A 16 -29.05 -6.23 16.89
N GLU A 17 -30.10 -6.16 17.68
CA GLU A 17 -30.98 -7.31 17.93
C GLU A 17 -31.76 -7.67 16.67
N ARG A 18 -31.71 -8.95 16.27
CA ARG A 18 -32.37 -9.46 15.09
C ARG A 18 -33.76 -10.03 15.42
N ASN A 19 -34.78 -9.49 14.75
CA ASN A 19 -36.13 -10.08 14.75
C ASN A 19 -36.42 -10.65 13.36
N VAL A 20 -36.72 -11.94 13.28
CA VAL A 20 -36.89 -12.68 12.02
C VAL A 20 -38.01 -12.10 11.13
N ASN A 21 -39.00 -11.42 11.71
CA ASN A 21 -40.15 -10.87 10.99
C ASN A 21 -40.01 -9.39 10.60
N GLU A 22 -39.04 -8.66 11.15
CA GLU A 22 -38.84 -7.21 10.94
C GLU A 22 -37.36 -6.86 10.92
N ASP A 23 -36.63 -7.40 9.96
CA ASP A 23 -35.17 -7.14 9.83
C ASP A 23 -34.94 -5.75 9.22
N ASN A 24 -35.13 -4.70 10.01
CA ASN A 24 -34.79 -3.33 9.61
C ASN A 24 -33.94 -2.66 10.69
N VAL A 25 -32.66 -2.45 10.38
CA VAL A 25 -31.70 -1.80 11.26
C VAL A 25 -32.14 -0.41 11.72
N THR A 26 -32.96 0.31 10.92
CA THR A 26 -33.43 1.66 11.23
C THR A 26 -34.41 1.72 12.41
N ASN A 27 -35.04 0.61 12.75
CA ASN A 27 -36.04 0.50 13.82
C ASN A 27 -35.48 -0.17 15.09
N LYS A 28 -34.15 -0.40 15.14
CA LYS A 28 -33.48 -1.11 16.23
C LYS A 28 -32.45 -0.21 16.93
N MET A 29 -32.20 -0.53 18.19
CA MET A 29 -31.07 0.05 18.90
C MET A 29 -29.78 -0.52 18.31
N VAL A 30 -28.89 0.35 17.87
CA VAL A 30 -27.66 -0.01 17.17
C VAL A 30 -26.46 0.27 18.08
N PHE A 31 -25.61 -0.73 18.25
CA PHE A 31 -24.35 -0.61 18.98
C PHE A 31 -23.19 -0.61 18.00
N LYS A 32 -22.36 0.42 18.04
CA LYS A 32 -21.14 0.48 17.24
C LYS A 32 -20.00 -0.20 17.97
N GLY A 33 -19.24 -1.02 17.26
CA GLY A 33 -18.11 -1.75 17.82
C GLY A 33 -17.04 -2.06 16.81
N ASN A 34 -16.00 -2.74 17.29
CA ASN A 34 -14.97 -3.33 16.44
C ASN A 34 -14.84 -4.82 16.76
N ILE A 35 -14.58 -5.63 15.76
CA ILE A 35 -14.31 -7.06 15.97
C ILE A 35 -12.93 -7.20 16.60
N GLU A 36 -12.89 -7.75 17.80
CA GLU A 36 -11.66 -8.01 18.54
C GLU A 36 -11.09 -9.40 18.21
N TYR A 37 -11.98 -10.36 18.01
CA TYR A 37 -11.64 -11.73 17.63
C TYR A 37 -12.78 -12.34 16.83
N ILE A 38 -12.46 -13.18 15.86
CA ILE A 38 -13.44 -13.95 15.08
C ILE A 38 -12.90 -15.33 14.75
N SER A 39 -13.69 -16.36 14.99
CA SER A 39 -13.45 -17.75 14.61
C SER A 39 -14.61 -18.29 13.79
N ASP A 40 -14.59 -19.57 13.48
CA ASP A 40 -15.69 -20.25 12.78
C ASP A 40 -16.99 -20.32 13.58
N CYS A 41 -16.90 -20.23 14.92
CA CYS A 41 -18.02 -20.39 15.84
C CYS A 41 -18.33 -19.15 16.68
N ASP A 42 -17.31 -18.31 16.94
CA ASP A 42 -17.39 -17.22 17.89
C ASP A 42 -16.92 -15.88 17.29
N VAL A 43 -17.55 -14.80 17.76
CA VAL A 43 -17.11 -13.44 17.47
C VAL A 43 -17.06 -12.64 18.79
N CYS A 44 -15.92 -12.01 19.07
CA CYS A 44 -15.76 -11.06 20.17
C CYS A 44 -15.83 -9.64 19.61
N ILE A 45 -16.69 -8.81 20.18
CA ILE A 45 -16.93 -7.44 19.74
C ILE A 45 -16.65 -6.49 20.90
N ARG A 46 -15.74 -5.54 20.70
CA ARG A 46 -15.53 -4.43 21.63
C ARG A 46 -16.44 -3.27 21.21
N LEU A 47 -17.39 -2.95 22.05
CA LEU A 47 -18.27 -1.80 21.85
C LEU A 47 -17.48 -0.50 22.00
N ARG A 48 -17.76 0.50 21.14
CA ARG A 48 -17.10 1.81 21.20
C ARG A 48 -17.59 2.68 22.35
N ALA A 49 -18.87 2.53 22.71
CA ALA A 49 -19.44 3.21 23.86
C ALA A 49 -19.47 2.28 25.07
N THR A 50 -18.98 2.76 26.20
CA THR A 50 -19.09 2.04 27.48
C THR A 50 -20.56 1.84 27.85
N GLN A 51 -20.95 0.61 28.10
CA GLN A 51 -22.29 0.26 28.55
C GLN A 51 -22.26 -0.04 30.05
N GLN A 52 -23.10 0.66 30.81
CA GLN A 52 -23.25 0.42 32.25
C GLN A 52 -24.39 -0.57 32.57
N ASN A 53 -25.28 -0.79 31.61
CA ASN A 53 -26.43 -1.68 31.77
C ASN A 53 -26.32 -2.86 30.79
N ILE A 54 -25.98 -4.04 31.30
CA ILE A 54 -25.89 -5.29 30.54
C ILE A 54 -27.24 -5.77 30.00
N SER A 55 -28.36 -5.35 30.58
CA SER A 55 -29.69 -5.73 30.09
C SER A 55 -30.07 -5.11 28.75
N VAL A 56 -29.26 -4.16 28.24
CA VAL A 56 -29.41 -3.57 26.91
C VAL A 56 -29.08 -4.57 25.80
N LEU A 57 -28.33 -5.64 26.12
CA LEU A 57 -28.00 -6.78 25.25
C LEU A 57 -28.48 -8.08 25.89
N PRO A 58 -29.78 -8.41 25.80
CA PRO A 58 -30.33 -9.63 26.39
C PRO A 58 -29.63 -10.88 25.88
N MET A 59 -29.27 -11.80 26.79
CA MET A 59 -28.55 -13.04 26.47
C MET A 59 -29.36 -14.01 25.62
N ASP A 60 -30.70 -13.97 25.70
CA ASP A 60 -31.61 -14.86 25.00
C ASP A 60 -31.99 -14.34 23.60
N SER A 61 -31.49 -13.18 23.21
CA SER A 61 -31.78 -12.57 21.92
C SER A 61 -30.80 -13.04 20.83
N ARG A 62 -31.25 -12.99 19.57
CA ARG A 62 -30.38 -13.16 18.41
C ARG A 62 -29.90 -11.81 17.94
N TYR A 63 -28.66 -11.75 17.52
CA TYR A 63 -28.03 -10.52 17.06
C TYR A 63 -27.58 -10.66 15.60
N ALA A 64 -27.59 -9.55 14.89
CA ALA A 64 -26.96 -9.39 13.59
C ALA A 64 -25.80 -8.40 13.69
N ILE A 65 -24.77 -8.64 12.90
CA ILE A 65 -23.66 -7.71 12.71
C ILE A 65 -23.57 -7.32 11.23
N GLU A 66 -23.36 -6.04 10.98
CA GLU A 66 -23.13 -5.48 9.65
C GLU A 66 -21.88 -4.61 9.69
N HIS A 67 -21.25 -4.41 8.53
CA HIS A 67 -20.16 -3.45 8.44
C HIS A 67 -20.68 -2.05 8.75
N ASP A 68 -20.02 -1.35 9.70
CA ASP A 68 -20.22 0.09 9.89
C ASP A 68 -19.50 0.82 8.76
N TYR A 69 -20.24 1.11 7.69
CA TYR A 69 -19.77 2.00 6.62
C TYR A 69 -19.72 3.43 7.14
N MET A 70 -18.72 3.69 7.97
CA MET A 70 -18.61 4.97 8.65
C MET A 70 -18.39 6.09 7.65
N ASP A 71 -19.22 7.10 7.77
CA ASP A 71 -19.12 8.38 7.08
C ASP A 71 -17.91 9.25 7.54
N THR A 72 -17.04 8.68 8.37
CA THR A 72 -15.85 9.36 8.89
C THR A 72 -14.86 9.74 7.80
N SER A 73 -14.75 8.94 6.74
CA SER A 73 -13.89 9.27 5.59
C SER A 73 -14.37 10.50 4.86
N PHE A 74 -15.69 10.61 4.60
CA PHE A 74 -16.28 11.78 3.96
C PHE A 74 -16.17 13.02 4.84
N ARG A 75 -16.45 12.87 6.15
CA ARG A 75 -16.29 13.97 7.11
C ARG A 75 -14.86 14.50 7.14
N SER A 76 -13.86 13.63 7.12
CA SER A 76 -12.45 14.04 7.07
C SER A 76 -12.10 14.76 5.77
N MET A 77 -12.66 14.34 4.63
CA MET A 77 -12.48 15.01 3.34
C MET A 77 -13.11 16.40 3.31
N TYR A 78 -14.36 16.56 3.78
CA TYR A 78 -15.00 17.88 3.90
C TYR A 78 -14.25 18.80 4.84
N SER A 79 -13.80 18.29 5.99
CA SER A 79 -12.95 19.05 6.92
C SER A 79 -11.63 19.45 6.27
N GLY A 80 -11.07 18.57 5.45
CA GLY A 80 -9.85 18.82 4.67
C GLY A 80 -10.02 19.97 3.67
N LEU A 81 -11.11 19.97 2.91
CA LEU A 81 -11.43 21.04 1.99
C LEU A 81 -11.69 22.38 2.73
N SER A 82 -12.37 22.34 3.87
CA SER A 82 -12.56 23.53 4.72
C SER A 82 -11.24 24.09 5.26
N ALA A 83 -10.34 23.21 5.70
CA ALA A 83 -8.99 23.60 6.13
C ALA A 83 -8.19 24.23 4.97
N PHE A 84 -8.29 23.66 3.77
CA PHE A 84 -7.66 24.20 2.57
C PHE A 84 -8.19 25.61 2.25
N LEU A 85 -9.49 25.84 2.26
CA LEU A 85 -10.08 27.18 2.03
C LEU A 85 -9.58 28.21 3.05
N SER A 86 -9.32 27.78 4.28
CA SER A 86 -8.85 28.61 5.39
C SER A 86 -7.33 28.76 5.46
N ALA A 87 -6.58 28.02 4.63
CA ALA A 87 -5.11 28.05 4.61
C ALA A 87 -4.58 29.41 4.10
N THR A 88 -3.29 29.67 4.33
CA THR A 88 -2.63 30.87 3.80
C THR A 88 -2.68 30.86 2.26
N LYS A 89 -2.73 32.06 1.65
CA LYS A 89 -2.71 32.18 0.19
C LYS A 89 -1.52 31.43 -0.42
N ASP A 90 -0.33 31.63 0.14
CA ASP A 90 0.89 30.98 -0.31
C ASP A 90 0.77 29.43 -0.33
N ARG A 91 0.22 28.84 0.76
CA ARG A 91 0.02 27.38 0.84
C ARG A 91 -1.02 26.90 -0.20
N ARG A 92 -2.09 27.66 -0.42
CA ARG A 92 -3.09 27.31 -1.45
C ARG A 92 -2.50 27.39 -2.86
N ASP A 93 -1.79 28.49 -3.16
CA ASP A 93 -1.16 28.68 -4.46
C ASP A 93 -0.15 27.55 -4.76
N LEU A 94 0.64 27.14 -3.77
CA LEU A 94 1.52 25.98 -3.87
C LEU A 94 0.76 24.68 -4.19
N LEU A 95 -0.26 24.38 -3.38
CA LEU A 95 -1.04 23.15 -3.52
C LEU A 95 -1.86 23.11 -4.82
N LEU A 96 -2.25 24.27 -5.37
CA LEU A 96 -2.92 24.39 -6.67
C LEU A 96 -1.95 24.51 -7.86
N ASN A 97 -0.64 24.40 -7.64
CA ASN A 97 0.39 24.62 -8.66
C ASN A 97 0.30 26.00 -9.35
N GLN A 98 -0.17 27.00 -8.61
CA GLN A 98 -0.18 28.42 -9.02
C GLN A 98 1.08 29.15 -8.59
N ARG A 99 1.91 28.52 -7.75
CA ARG A 99 3.24 28.91 -7.35
C ARG A 99 4.18 27.72 -7.51
N GLU A 100 5.34 27.96 -8.10
CA GLU A 100 6.40 26.97 -8.20
C GLU A 100 7.00 26.64 -6.81
N PRO A 101 7.40 25.38 -6.58
CA PRO A 101 8.09 25.01 -5.35
C PRO A 101 9.49 25.61 -5.29
N GLU A 102 9.90 26.04 -4.11
CA GLU A 102 11.21 26.61 -3.85
C GLU A 102 12.22 25.55 -3.41
N PHE A 103 13.49 25.80 -3.75
CA PHE A 103 14.63 24.93 -3.42
C PHE A 103 15.82 25.74 -2.94
N ASP A 104 16.61 25.14 -2.06
CA ASP A 104 17.89 25.69 -1.63
C ASP A 104 18.99 25.30 -2.61
N SER A 105 19.55 26.27 -3.32
CA SER A 105 20.62 26.06 -4.29
C SER A 105 21.96 25.65 -3.66
N ALA A 106 22.13 25.83 -2.34
CA ALA A 106 23.32 25.38 -1.64
C ALA A 106 23.57 23.86 -1.77
N PHE A 107 22.53 23.08 -2.02
CA PHE A 107 22.62 21.63 -2.22
C PHE A 107 22.96 21.21 -3.66
N ASP A 108 22.89 22.11 -4.66
CA ASP A 108 23.03 21.75 -6.09
C ASP A 108 24.34 21.04 -6.39
N GLY A 109 25.45 21.54 -5.85
CA GLY A 109 26.76 20.92 -6.02
C GLY A 109 26.86 19.52 -5.43
N ALA A 110 26.29 19.30 -4.23
CA ALA A 110 26.29 18.02 -3.57
C ALA A 110 25.36 17.02 -4.28
N ILE A 111 24.20 17.48 -4.77
CA ILE A 111 23.27 16.67 -5.56
C ILE A 111 23.93 16.21 -6.86
N ALA A 112 24.61 17.09 -7.57
CA ALA A 112 25.30 16.77 -8.82
C ALA A 112 26.47 15.79 -8.61
N ALA A 113 27.18 15.88 -7.49
CA ALA A 113 28.29 15.00 -7.13
C ALA A 113 27.85 13.63 -6.58
N ALA A 114 26.57 13.45 -6.19
CA ALA A 114 26.09 12.24 -5.57
C ALA A 114 26.02 11.07 -6.57
N THR A 115 26.78 10.02 -6.32
CA THR A 115 26.82 8.78 -7.11
C THR A 115 25.84 7.72 -6.61
N ASP A 116 25.46 7.77 -5.33
CA ASP A 116 24.45 6.90 -4.73
C ASP A 116 23.07 7.53 -4.84
N ASP A 117 22.09 6.76 -5.36
CA ASP A 117 20.72 7.23 -5.56
C ASP A 117 20.05 7.66 -4.25
N PHE A 118 20.30 6.96 -3.13
CA PHE A 118 19.69 7.29 -1.84
C PHE A 118 20.27 8.57 -1.24
N VAL A 119 21.58 8.80 -1.42
CA VAL A 119 22.23 10.06 -1.03
C VAL A 119 21.66 11.20 -1.87
N ARG A 120 21.58 11.07 -3.19
CA ARG A 120 21.03 12.09 -4.09
C ARG A 120 19.57 12.44 -3.71
N ILE A 121 18.73 11.43 -3.49
CA ILE A 121 17.33 11.60 -3.10
C ILE A 121 17.21 12.31 -1.75
N THR A 122 18.04 11.94 -0.77
CA THR A 122 18.07 12.58 0.54
C THR A 122 18.45 14.06 0.42
N LEU A 123 19.49 14.38 -0.35
CA LEU A 123 19.90 15.77 -0.60
C LEU A 123 18.82 16.59 -1.31
N LYS A 124 18.11 16.00 -2.30
CA LYS A 124 16.97 16.67 -2.94
C LYS A 124 15.82 16.94 -1.95
N ALA A 125 15.53 16.00 -1.07
CA ALA A 125 14.51 16.18 -0.03
C ALA A 125 14.93 17.27 0.99
N GLN A 126 16.22 17.37 1.32
CA GLN A 126 16.75 18.45 2.16
C GLN A 126 16.67 19.80 1.45
N ALA A 127 17.08 19.87 0.19
CA ALA A 127 17.07 21.08 -0.64
C ALA A 127 15.65 21.64 -0.86
N ALA A 128 14.62 20.78 -0.91
CA ALA A 128 13.24 21.22 -1.07
C ALA A 128 12.79 22.06 0.13
N LYS A 129 12.26 23.27 -0.12
CA LYS A 129 11.67 24.14 0.90
C LYS A 129 10.17 23.89 1.07
N ASP A 130 9.50 23.47 0.01
CA ASP A 130 8.07 23.24 -0.03
C ASP A 130 7.70 21.76 -0.06
N TYR A 131 8.05 21.08 -1.16
CA TYR A 131 7.80 19.65 -1.29
C TYR A 131 8.78 18.92 -2.19
N PHE A 132 8.86 17.61 -2.00
CA PHE A 132 9.59 16.68 -2.84
C PHE A 132 8.77 15.42 -3.11
N LEU A 133 8.82 14.89 -4.33
CA LEU A 133 8.17 13.66 -4.74
C LEU A 133 9.19 12.55 -4.97
N LEU A 134 8.94 11.38 -4.41
CA LEU A 134 9.76 10.19 -4.65
C LEU A 134 8.91 9.07 -5.23
N ILE A 135 9.21 8.68 -6.48
CA ILE A 135 8.66 7.47 -7.07
C ILE A 135 9.51 6.29 -6.61
N GLY A 136 8.87 5.35 -5.95
CA GLY A 136 9.53 4.14 -5.47
C GLY A 136 8.85 2.88 -5.96
N PRO A 137 9.25 2.33 -7.12
CA PRO A 137 8.75 1.04 -7.60
C PRO A 137 8.96 -0.10 -6.59
N PRO A 138 8.33 -1.28 -6.82
CA PRO A 138 8.43 -2.41 -5.91
C PRO A 138 9.87 -2.86 -5.68
N GLY A 139 10.22 -3.10 -4.41
CA GLY A 139 11.53 -3.64 -4.05
C GLY A 139 12.71 -2.69 -4.17
N THR A 140 12.48 -1.40 -4.43
CA THR A 140 13.55 -0.40 -4.58
C THR A 140 14.05 0.20 -3.27
N GLY A 141 13.52 -0.21 -2.12
CA GLY A 141 13.98 0.27 -0.82
C GLY A 141 13.38 1.61 -0.39
N LYS A 142 12.16 1.93 -0.84
CA LYS A 142 11.42 3.14 -0.43
C LYS A 142 11.51 3.41 1.07
N THR A 143 10.96 2.50 1.86
CA THR A 143 10.85 2.66 3.32
C THR A 143 12.16 2.32 4.03
N SER A 144 12.78 1.19 3.67
CA SER A 144 13.95 0.67 4.38
C SER A 144 15.25 1.45 4.15
N ARG A 145 15.38 2.18 3.04
CA ARG A 145 16.59 2.93 2.68
C ARG A 145 16.31 4.41 2.42
N ALA A 146 15.42 4.76 1.48
CA ALA A 146 15.18 6.15 1.12
C ALA A 146 14.52 6.94 2.26
N LEU A 147 13.37 6.44 2.80
CA LEU A 147 12.71 7.07 3.94
C LEU A 147 13.63 7.11 5.17
N ARG A 148 14.32 6.00 5.46
CA ARG A 148 15.31 5.95 6.54
C ARG A 148 16.38 7.01 6.38
N GLY A 149 17.01 7.14 5.22
CA GLY A 149 18.05 8.14 4.95
C GLY A 149 17.56 9.57 5.16
N MET A 150 16.34 9.87 4.69
CA MET A 150 15.71 11.18 4.91
C MET A 150 15.44 11.44 6.39
N VAL A 151 14.89 10.45 7.12
CA VAL A 151 14.66 10.58 8.58
C VAL A 151 15.95 10.84 9.32
N GLU A 152 17.01 10.05 9.07
CA GLU A 152 18.32 10.23 9.70
C GLU A 152 18.93 11.60 9.39
N ALA A 153 18.78 12.11 8.16
CA ALA A 153 19.27 13.42 7.75
C ALA A 153 18.54 14.55 8.48
N PHE A 154 17.21 14.56 8.44
CA PHE A 154 16.40 15.57 9.13
C PHE A 154 16.55 15.51 10.66
N TYR A 155 16.65 14.30 11.22
CA TYR A 155 16.89 14.15 12.65
C TYR A 155 18.24 14.72 13.09
N ARG A 156 19.30 14.54 12.29
CA ARG A 156 20.63 15.16 12.52
C ARG A 156 20.59 16.69 12.42
N GLU A 157 19.75 17.25 11.54
CA GLU A 157 19.51 18.69 11.44
C GLU A 157 18.68 19.27 12.59
N GLY A 158 18.23 18.44 13.55
CA GLY A 158 17.40 18.91 14.65
C GLY A 158 15.93 19.13 14.30
N LYS A 159 15.46 18.63 13.14
CA LYS A 159 14.09 18.85 12.65
C LYS A 159 13.05 18.04 13.41
N GLU A 160 11.85 18.62 13.49
CA GLU A 160 10.62 17.96 13.94
C GLU A 160 9.98 17.22 12.77
N ILE A 161 9.81 15.91 12.90
CA ILE A 161 9.46 15.00 11.81
C ILE A 161 8.11 14.34 12.05
N LEU A 162 7.23 14.41 11.06
CA LEU A 162 5.96 13.69 11.04
C LEU A 162 6.02 12.60 9.96
N LEU A 163 5.87 11.34 10.37
CA LEU A 163 5.85 10.18 9.46
C LEU A 163 4.41 9.69 9.31
N LEU A 164 3.94 9.63 8.09
CA LEU A 164 2.57 9.27 7.77
C LEU A 164 2.51 8.14 6.75
N SER A 165 1.48 7.31 6.85
CA SER A 165 1.11 6.38 5.79
C SER A 165 -0.40 6.18 5.73
N TYR A 166 -0.86 5.44 4.71
CA TYR A 166 -2.27 5.15 4.52
C TYR A 166 -2.80 4.09 5.49
N THR A 167 -2.03 3.02 5.74
CA THR A 167 -2.45 1.86 6.54
C THR A 167 -1.65 1.69 7.82
N ASN A 168 -2.26 1.10 8.87
CA ASN A 168 -1.55 0.75 10.11
C ASN A 168 -0.37 -0.19 9.86
N ARG A 169 -0.51 -1.14 8.93
CA ARG A 169 0.59 -2.03 8.54
C ARG A 169 1.79 -1.27 7.99
N ALA A 170 1.57 -0.28 7.13
CA ALA A 170 2.66 0.55 6.62
C ALA A 170 3.28 1.40 7.74
N VAL A 171 2.47 1.86 8.69
CA VAL A 171 2.97 2.52 9.91
C VAL A 171 3.82 1.56 10.76
N ASP A 172 3.45 0.28 10.89
CA ASP A 172 4.27 -0.74 11.58
C ASP A 172 5.61 -0.96 10.88
N GLU A 173 5.66 -1.00 9.54
CA GLU A 173 6.92 -1.07 8.80
C GLU A 173 7.78 0.19 9.00
N ILE A 174 7.18 1.37 9.13
CA ILE A 174 7.89 2.61 9.51
C ILE A 174 8.44 2.48 10.94
N CYS A 175 7.67 2.00 11.91
CA CYS A 175 8.13 1.77 13.28
C CYS A 175 9.31 0.78 13.32
N LYS A 176 9.22 -0.30 12.56
CA LYS A 176 10.31 -1.27 12.40
C LYS A 176 11.58 -0.63 11.83
N MET A 177 11.44 0.25 10.85
CA MET A 177 12.57 1.00 10.31
C MET A 177 13.19 1.92 11.36
N LEU A 178 12.36 2.63 12.15
CA LEU A 178 12.83 3.54 13.20
C LEU A 178 13.59 2.81 14.32
N THR A 179 13.08 1.67 14.77
CA THR A 179 13.74 0.85 15.82
C THR A 179 15.07 0.25 15.35
N ALA A 180 15.32 0.20 14.05
CA ALA A 180 16.58 -0.25 13.46
C ALA A 180 17.62 0.88 13.24
N ILE A 181 17.30 2.13 13.56
CA ILE A 181 18.24 3.27 13.45
C ILE A 181 19.21 3.26 14.65
N THR A 182 20.48 3.45 14.37
CA THR A 182 21.53 3.51 15.40
C THR A 182 22.33 4.82 15.24
N PRO A 183 22.51 5.63 16.30
CA PRO A 183 21.95 5.47 17.66
C PRO A 183 20.41 5.55 17.68
N GLU A 184 19.79 4.99 18.69
CA GLU A 184 18.34 4.90 18.83
C GLU A 184 17.65 6.27 18.76
N VAL A 185 16.55 6.33 18.03
CA VAL A 185 15.72 7.53 17.91
C VAL A 185 14.42 7.33 18.69
N ASN A 186 14.05 8.34 19.48
CA ASN A 186 12.77 8.33 20.18
C ASN A 186 11.65 8.77 19.22
N PHE A 187 10.56 8.02 19.23
CA PHE A 187 9.36 8.38 18.46
C PHE A 187 8.08 8.08 19.24
N ILE A 188 7.01 8.77 18.87
CA ILE A 188 5.66 8.55 19.40
C ILE A 188 4.77 8.05 18.26
N ARG A 189 4.10 6.92 18.47
CA ARG A 189 3.09 6.38 17.58
C ARG A 189 1.70 6.91 17.95
N ILE A 190 1.02 7.52 17.00
CA ILE A 190 -0.37 7.95 17.12
C ILE A 190 -1.25 6.86 16.49
N GLY A 191 -2.03 6.16 17.32
CA GLY A 191 -2.82 5.04 16.83
C GLY A 191 -3.67 4.42 17.92
N ASN A 192 -4.17 3.22 17.65
CA ASN A 192 -4.96 2.41 18.57
C ASN A 192 -4.21 1.08 18.80
N GLU A 193 -4.25 0.57 20.03
CA GLU A 193 -3.61 -0.68 20.43
C GLU A 193 -4.05 -1.88 19.56
N LEU A 194 -5.35 -1.96 19.23
CA LEU A 194 -5.90 -3.06 18.43
C LEU A 194 -5.39 -3.09 16.97
N SER A 195 -4.92 -1.96 16.46
CA SER A 195 -4.41 -1.81 15.09
C SER A 195 -2.90 -1.66 15.02
N CYS A 196 -2.20 -1.91 16.14
CA CYS A 196 -0.76 -1.80 16.32
C CYS A 196 -0.16 -3.17 16.57
N GLU A 197 0.93 -3.53 15.88
CA GLU A 197 1.71 -4.72 16.23
C GLU A 197 2.21 -4.61 17.68
N GLU A 198 2.22 -5.74 18.38
CA GLU A 198 2.56 -5.80 19.80
C GLU A 198 3.94 -5.19 20.11
N ALA A 199 4.91 -5.42 19.25
CA ALA A 199 6.27 -4.88 19.37
C ALA A 199 6.33 -3.34 19.44
N TYR A 200 5.33 -2.64 18.89
CA TYR A 200 5.31 -1.17 18.81
C TYR A 200 4.30 -0.51 19.74
N ARG A 201 3.54 -1.29 20.54
CA ARG A 201 2.62 -0.76 21.56
C ARG A 201 3.29 0.14 22.59
N PRO A 202 4.52 -0.13 23.06
CA PRO A 202 5.21 0.79 23.99
C PRO A 202 5.39 2.21 23.48
N TYR A 203 5.40 2.42 22.17
CA TYR A 203 5.54 3.73 21.52
C TYR A 203 4.21 4.47 21.30
N LEU A 204 3.06 3.83 21.62
CA LEU A 204 1.75 4.50 21.53
C LEU A 204 1.71 5.69 22.48
N ILE A 205 1.09 6.79 22.02
CA ILE A 205 1.03 8.04 22.78
C ILE A 205 0.44 7.83 24.19
N GLU A 206 -0.58 6.99 24.30
CA GLU A 206 -1.21 6.65 25.57
C GLU A 206 -0.19 6.03 26.53
N ASN A 207 0.62 5.08 26.09
CA ASN A 207 1.63 4.38 26.89
C ASN A 207 2.84 5.29 27.21
N VAL A 208 3.28 6.09 26.24
CA VAL A 208 4.37 7.07 26.43
C VAL A 208 4.00 8.14 27.48
N LEU A 209 2.72 8.49 27.55
CA LEU A 209 2.21 9.51 28.47
C LEU A 209 1.63 8.94 29.78
N GLU A 210 1.58 7.61 29.94
CA GLU A 210 0.98 6.95 31.10
C GLU A 210 1.59 7.42 32.44
N THR A 211 2.89 7.70 32.46
CA THR A 211 3.61 8.19 33.64
C THR A 211 3.47 9.69 33.91
N CYS A 212 2.85 10.43 32.99
CA CYS A 212 2.67 11.87 33.12
C CYS A 212 1.43 12.18 33.98
N SER A 213 1.61 12.87 35.08
CA SER A 213 0.53 13.25 36.01
C SER A 213 0.00 14.68 35.77
N THR A 214 0.77 15.51 35.11
CA THR A 214 0.46 16.92 34.87
C THR A 214 0.49 17.30 33.40
N ARG A 215 -0.29 18.31 33.03
CA ARG A 215 -0.27 18.88 31.67
C ARG A 215 1.13 19.34 31.24
N ARG A 216 1.91 19.84 32.18
CA ARG A 216 3.29 20.29 31.91
C ARG A 216 4.19 19.12 31.55
N GLU A 217 4.14 18.01 32.28
CA GLU A 217 4.91 16.79 31.97
C GLU A 217 4.54 16.25 30.58
N VAL A 218 3.24 16.24 30.25
CA VAL A 218 2.79 15.86 28.89
C VAL A 218 3.41 16.76 27.83
N GLN A 219 3.40 18.08 28.02
CA GLN A 219 3.99 19.04 27.09
C GLN A 219 5.51 18.83 26.94
N GLU A 220 6.21 18.66 28.07
CA GLU A 220 7.66 18.41 28.09
C GLU A 220 8.00 17.09 27.40
N ARG A 221 7.26 16.01 27.64
CA ARG A 221 7.46 14.70 27.00
C ARG A 221 7.25 14.78 25.50
N MET A 222 6.19 15.45 25.04
CA MET A 222 5.91 15.67 23.63
C MET A 222 6.95 16.57 22.97
N ALA A 223 7.44 17.59 23.64
CA ALA A 223 8.47 18.48 23.11
C ALA A 223 9.84 17.78 22.93
N HIS A 224 10.19 16.86 23.82
CA HIS A 224 11.43 16.09 23.72
C HIS A 224 11.42 15.04 22.61
N CYS A 225 10.23 14.59 22.16
CA CYS A 225 10.11 13.64 21.08
C CYS A 225 9.96 14.38 19.74
N ARG A 226 10.94 14.21 18.86
CA ARG A 226 10.97 14.89 17.55
C ARG A 226 10.33 14.11 16.41
N ILE A 227 10.03 12.82 16.61
CA ILE A 227 9.44 11.97 15.57
C ILE A 227 8.05 11.50 16.02
N PHE A 228 7.04 11.80 15.21
CA PHE A 228 5.68 11.31 15.37
C PHE A 228 5.28 10.46 14.18
N VAL A 229 4.61 9.34 14.43
CA VAL A 229 4.25 8.36 13.39
C VAL A 229 2.77 8.01 13.50
N GLY A 230 2.07 7.94 12.37
CA GLY A 230 0.67 7.52 12.38
C GLY A 230 0.05 7.40 10.99
N THR A 231 -1.22 7.01 10.94
CA THR A 231 -1.94 7.04 9.66
C THR A 231 -2.50 8.44 9.41
N VAL A 232 -2.66 8.80 8.12
CA VAL A 232 -3.30 10.06 7.72
C VAL A 232 -4.68 10.20 8.37
N ALA A 233 -5.48 9.13 8.38
CA ALA A 233 -6.80 9.13 8.99
C ALA A 233 -6.76 9.42 10.51
N THR A 234 -5.83 8.81 11.22
CA THR A 234 -5.68 9.00 12.67
C THR A 234 -5.25 10.44 13.00
N LEU A 235 -4.29 10.98 12.25
CA LEU A 235 -3.81 12.35 12.47
C LEU A 235 -4.87 13.40 12.10
N SER A 236 -5.65 13.17 11.04
CA SER A 236 -6.77 14.03 10.68
C SER A 236 -7.85 14.07 11.76
N ALA A 237 -8.07 12.94 12.47
CA ALA A 237 -9.01 12.85 13.58
C ALA A 237 -8.48 13.50 14.88
N LYS A 238 -7.16 13.65 15.02
CA LYS A 238 -6.50 14.24 16.22
C LYS A 238 -5.87 15.60 15.89
N ALA A 239 -6.64 16.49 15.25
CA ALA A 239 -6.18 17.82 14.83
C ALA A 239 -5.63 18.70 15.98
N GLU A 240 -6.05 18.42 17.24
CA GLU A 240 -5.56 19.11 18.42
C GLU A 240 -4.05 18.91 18.65
N LEU A 241 -3.47 17.82 18.13
CA LEU A 241 -2.03 17.58 18.20
C LEU A 241 -1.24 18.75 17.59
N PHE A 242 -1.71 19.30 16.47
CA PHE A 242 -1.07 20.41 15.77
C PHE A 242 -1.13 21.75 16.53
N ARG A 243 -1.99 21.84 17.56
CA ARG A 243 -1.99 22.95 18.52
C ARG A 243 -0.93 22.78 19.61
N LEU A 244 -0.40 21.59 19.79
CA LEU A 244 0.63 21.30 20.79
C LEU A 244 2.03 21.18 20.15
N LYS A 245 2.08 20.75 18.90
CA LYS A 245 3.33 20.53 18.18
C LYS A 245 3.22 20.88 16.70
N THR A 246 4.27 21.49 16.18
CA THR A 246 4.46 21.75 14.74
C THR A 246 5.59 20.88 14.22
N PHE A 247 5.61 20.63 12.93
CA PHE A 247 6.59 19.78 12.28
C PHE A 247 7.29 20.53 11.15
N ASP A 248 8.61 20.46 11.10
CA ASP A 248 9.39 21.05 10.01
C ASP A 248 9.13 20.30 8.70
N VAL A 249 8.98 18.97 8.79
CA VAL A 249 8.79 18.10 7.63
C VAL A 249 7.80 16.97 7.91
N ALA A 250 6.88 16.72 6.98
CA ALA A 250 6.07 15.51 6.92
C ALA A 250 6.58 14.60 5.81
N LEU A 251 6.87 13.33 6.12
CA LEU A 251 7.22 12.29 5.16
C LEU A 251 6.03 11.32 5.05
N ILE A 252 5.40 11.25 3.87
CA ILE A 252 4.16 10.51 3.65
C ILE A 252 4.46 9.35 2.72
N ASP A 253 4.51 8.12 3.28
CA ASP A 253 4.70 6.89 2.51
C ASP A 253 3.35 6.36 1.99
N GLU A 254 3.38 5.65 0.87
CA GLU A 254 2.20 5.18 0.13
C GLU A 254 1.21 6.32 -0.21
N ALA A 255 1.73 7.50 -0.55
CA ALA A 255 0.94 8.71 -0.80
C ALA A 255 -0.05 8.57 -1.97
N THR A 256 0.17 7.64 -2.89
CA THR A 256 -0.73 7.34 -4.02
C THR A 256 -2.04 6.67 -3.59
N GLN A 257 -2.11 6.13 -2.37
CA GLN A 257 -3.33 5.53 -1.82
C GLN A 257 -4.21 6.51 -1.04
N ILE A 258 -3.77 7.76 -0.88
CA ILE A 258 -4.45 8.78 -0.10
C ILE A 258 -5.17 9.73 -1.06
N LEU A 259 -6.49 9.85 -0.92
CA LEU A 259 -7.26 10.83 -1.68
C LEU A 259 -6.82 12.25 -1.34
N GLU A 260 -6.75 13.09 -2.36
CA GLU A 260 -6.25 14.46 -2.20
C GLU A 260 -6.93 15.25 -1.07
N PRO A 261 -8.29 15.26 -0.91
CA PRO A 261 -8.93 16.01 0.16
C PRO A 261 -8.53 15.59 1.58
N GLN A 262 -8.19 14.31 1.78
CA GLN A 262 -7.72 13.81 3.08
C GLN A 262 -6.33 14.36 3.41
N LEU A 263 -5.45 14.44 2.42
CA LEU A 263 -4.09 14.93 2.61
C LEU A 263 -4.07 16.45 2.73
N LEU A 264 -4.90 17.17 1.94
CA LEU A 264 -5.06 18.62 2.05
C LEU A 264 -5.41 19.05 3.47
N GLY A 265 -6.28 18.29 4.16
CA GLY A 265 -6.65 18.56 5.55
C GLY A 265 -5.45 18.66 6.48
N LEU A 266 -4.50 17.74 6.37
CA LEU A 266 -3.28 17.74 7.18
C LEU A 266 -2.29 18.82 6.74
N LEU A 267 -2.03 18.96 5.45
CA LEU A 267 -1.06 19.90 4.91
C LEU A 267 -1.46 21.37 5.11
N CYS A 268 -2.76 21.62 5.34
CA CYS A 268 -3.33 22.95 5.61
C CYS A 268 -3.61 23.22 7.08
N MET A 269 -3.25 22.30 7.99
CA MET A 269 -3.38 22.54 9.43
C MET A 269 -2.56 23.75 9.87
N ARG A 270 -3.11 24.50 10.81
CA ARG A 270 -2.43 25.65 11.42
C ARG A 270 -1.87 25.29 12.78
N GLY A 271 -0.65 25.70 13.02
CA GLY A 271 -0.02 25.63 14.34
C GLY A 271 -0.51 26.74 15.28
N VAL A 272 -0.01 26.70 16.51
CA VAL A 272 -0.38 27.66 17.58
C VAL A 272 -0.13 29.12 17.17
N THR A 273 0.93 29.38 16.42
CA THR A 273 1.30 30.73 15.96
C THR A 273 0.51 31.23 14.76
N GLY A 274 -0.46 30.44 14.28
CA GLY A 274 -1.25 30.76 13.09
C GLY A 274 -0.57 30.48 11.74
N GLY A 275 0.71 30.07 11.74
CA GLY A 275 1.42 29.58 10.56
C GLY A 275 1.04 28.12 10.22
N ASN A 276 1.65 27.57 9.18
CA ASN A 276 1.47 26.16 8.81
C ASN A 276 1.99 25.25 9.92
N ALA A 277 1.22 24.25 10.34
CA ALA A 277 1.64 23.27 11.32
C ALA A 277 2.69 22.29 10.75
N ILE A 278 2.72 22.14 9.44
CA ILE A 278 3.72 21.36 8.69
C ILE A 278 4.44 22.32 7.76
N GLY A 279 5.75 22.46 7.89
CA GLY A 279 6.60 23.33 7.07
C GLY A 279 6.63 22.85 5.62
N LYS A 280 7.38 21.77 5.36
CA LYS A 280 7.48 21.10 4.06
C LYS A 280 7.01 19.66 4.11
N PHE A 281 6.82 19.03 2.95
CA PHE A 281 6.40 17.64 2.90
C PHE A 281 7.07 16.86 1.77
N VAL A 282 7.26 15.58 2.00
CA VAL A 282 7.76 14.62 1.01
C VAL A 282 6.68 13.58 0.77
N LEU A 283 6.26 13.42 -0.48
CA LEU A 283 5.32 12.39 -0.88
C LEU A 283 6.08 11.22 -1.51
N ILE A 284 5.93 10.04 -0.95
CA ILE A 284 6.58 8.81 -1.42
C ILE A 284 5.49 7.86 -1.90
N GLY A 285 5.63 7.33 -3.11
CA GLY A 285 4.61 6.43 -3.65
C GLY A 285 4.99 5.83 -4.98
N ASP A 286 4.06 5.06 -5.53
CA ASP A 286 4.17 4.50 -6.87
C ASP A 286 2.79 4.51 -7.55
N HIS A 287 2.60 5.44 -8.47
CA HIS A 287 1.34 5.63 -9.19
C HIS A 287 0.96 4.46 -10.12
N LYS A 288 1.88 3.51 -10.33
CA LYS A 288 1.69 2.27 -11.09
C LYS A 288 1.28 1.08 -10.21
N GLN A 289 1.16 1.30 -8.89
CA GLN A 289 0.59 0.36 -7.93
C GLN A 289 -0.84 0.77 -7.55
N LEU A 290 -1.42 0.14 -6.51
CA LEU A 290 -2.82 0.38 -6.13
C LEU A 290 -3.07 1.85 -5.80
N PRO A 291 -4.13 2.44 -6.38
CA PRO A 291 -4.56 3.80 -6.06
C PRO A 291 -5.39 3.82 -4.78
N ALA A 292 -5.85 5.00 -4.39
CA ALA A 292 -6.88 5.16 -3.37
C ALA A 292 -8.15 4.39 -3.74
N VAL A 293 -8.82 3.83 -2.72
CA VAL A 293 -10.08 3.10 -2.91
C VAL A 293 -11.23 4.08 -3.08
N VAL A 294 -11.87 4.05 -4.25
CA VAL A 294 -13.05 4.87 -4.57
C VAL A 294 -14.14 3.99 -5.18
N LEU A 295 -15.37 4.15 -4.70
CA LEU A 295 -16.51 3.35 -5.16
C LEU A 295 -17.07 3.81 -6.52
N GLN A 296 -16.91 5.10 -6.85
CA GLN A 296 -17.36 5.67 -8.12
C GLN A 296 -16.51 5.18 -9.30
N SER A 297 -17.11 5.08 -10.46
CA SER A 297 -16.37 4.77 -11.69
C SER A 297 -15.45 5.94 -12.10
N SER A 298 -14.52 5.68 -13.01
CA SER A 298 -13.62 6.72 -13.51
C SER A 298 -14.38 7.80 -14.28
N GLU A 299 -15.41 7.41 -15.04
CA GLU A 299 -16.27 8.34 -15.78
C GLU A 299 -17.08 9.25 -14.86
N GLN A 300 -17.59 8.72 -13.75
CA GLN A 300 -18.33 9.51 -12.74
C GLN A 300 -17.44 10.49 -11.97
N SER A 301 -16.14 10.23 -11.94
CA SER A 301 -15.15 11.02 -11.21
C SER A 301 -14.33 11.93 -12.10
N GLU A 302 -14.60 11.94 -13.41
CA GLU A 302 -13.87 12.76 -14.37
C GLU A 302 -14.14 14.26 -14.16
N VAL A 303 -13.07 15.05 -14.27
CA VAL A 303 -13.11 16.51 -14.12
C VAL A 303 -13.18 17.15 -15.49
N TYR A 304 -14.23 17.91 -15.76
CA TYR A 304 -14.46 18.60 -17.04
C TYR A 304 -14.08 20.09 -17.00
N ASP A 305 -13.94 20.68 -15.82
CA ASP A 305 -13.54 22.08 -15.66
C ASP A 305 -12.10 22.29 -16.12
N GLU A 306 -11.89 23.17 -17.09
CA GLU A 306 -10.56 23.40 -17.69
C GLU A 306 -9.56 24.00 -16.70
N SER A 307 -10.02 24.85 -15.78
CA SER A 307 -9.14 25.45 -14.78
C SER A 307 -8.58 24.41 -13.83
N LEU A 308 -9.39 23.44 -13.42
CA LEU A 308 -8.96 22.31 -12.60
C LEU A 308 -8.04 21.34 -13.37
N ARG A 309 -8.33 21.11 -14.65
CA ARG A 309 -7.46 20.28 -15.52
C ARG A 309 -6.10 20.93 -15.75
N THR A 310 -6.03 22.26 -15.80
CA THR A 310 -4.79 23.01 -15.95
C THR A 310 -3.84 22.76 -14.79
N ILE A 311 -4.33 22.70 -13.56
CA ILE A 311 -3.53 22.35 -12.37
C ILE A 311 -3.27 20.85 -12.23
N GLY A 312 -3.63 20.03 -13.22
CA GLY A 312 -3.40 18.59 -13.26
C GLY A 312 -4.47 17.73 -12.60
N LEU A 313 -5.60 18.31 -12.13
CA LEU A 313 -6.73 17.56 -11.57
C LEU A 313 -7.62 17.06 -12.73
N CYS A 314 -7.36 15.83 -13.17
CA CYS A 314 -8.08 15.22 -14.29
C CYS A 314 -9.20 14.29 -13.83
N ASN A 315 -9.07 13.70 -12.65
CA ASN A 315 -10.05 12.79 -12.08
C ASN A 315 -10.05 12.91 -10.55
N LEU A 316 -11.23 12.95 -9.92
CA LEU A 316 -11.36 13.06 -8.45
C LEU A 316 -10.87 11.81 -7.69
N LYS A 317 -10.58 10.71 -8.39
CA LYS A 317 -9.95 9.50 -7.81
C LYS A 317 -8.45 9.65 -7.65
N ASP A 318 -7.84 10.63 -8.30
CA ASP A 318 -6.40 10.84 -8.25
C ASP A 318 -5.94 11.33 -6.89
N SER A 319 -4.78 10.87 -6.48
CA SER A 319 -4.09 11.39 -5.30
C SER A 319 -3.39 12.71 -5.59
N LEU A 320 -3.09 13.48 -4.55
CA LEU A 320 -2.23 14.67 -4.66
C LEU A 320 -0.88 14.32 -5.30
N PHE A 321 -0.33 13.13 -4.98
CA PHE A 321 0.90 12.62 -5.59
C PHE A 321 0.79 12.54 -7.12
N GLU A 322 -0.29 11.92 -7.64
CA GLU A 322 -0.48 11.76 -9.08
C GLU A 322 -0.67 13.11 -9.78
N ARG A 323 -1.37 14.04 -9.13
CA ARG A 323 -1.55 15.39 -9.68
C ARG A 323 -0.23 16.15 -9.77
N PHE A 324 0.56 16.14 -8.71
CA PHE A 324 1.88 16.78 -8.71
C PHE A 324 2.85 16.10 -9.69
N TYR A 325 2.82 14.78 -9.77
CA TYR A 325 3.61 14.04 -10.75
C TYR A 325 3.30 14.47 -12.19
N ARG A 326 2.02 14.56 -12.58
CA ARG A 326 1.61 15.02 -13.92
C ARG A 326 2.13 16.43 -14.20
N ASN A 327 2.09 17.33 -13.24
CA ASN A 327 2.57 18.68 -13.41
C ASN A 327 4.09 18.74 -13.57
N ALA A 328 4.84 17.98 -12.78
CA ALA A 328 6.29 17.85 -12.94
C ALA A 328 6.67 17.28 -14.32
N MET A 329 5.89 16.33 -14.83
CA MET A 329 6.12 15.76 -16.18
C MET A 329 5.80 16.74 -17.30
N LYS A 330 4.76 17.59 -17.16
CA LYS A 330 4.48 18.68 -18.13
C LYS A 330 5.65 19.67 -18.20
N GLN A 331 6.18 20.07 -17.06
CA GLN A 331 7.34 20.98 -17.00
C GLN A 331 8.58 20.38 -17.68
N ARG A 332 8.85 19.09 -17.46
CA ARG A 332 9.94 18.38 -18.14
C ARG A 332 9.79 18.41 -19.64
N SER A 333 8.59 18.13 -20.17
CA SER A 333 8.32 18.14 -21.61
C SER A 333 8.53 19.53 -22.22
N ALA A 334 8.13 20.58 -21.50
CA ALA A 334 8.33 21.96 -21.94
C ALA A 334 9.83 22.36 -21.97
N CYS A 335 10.62 21.93 -21.00
CA CYS A 335 12.07 22.17 -20.97
C CYS A 335 12.82 21.43 -22.09
N CYS A 336 12.39 20.21 -22.45
CA CYS A 336 13.02 19.43 -23.53
C CYS A 336 12.71 19.97 -24.94
N LEU A 337 11.72 20.84 -25.10
CA LEU A 337 11.35 21.47 -26.38
C LEU A 337 12.13 22.77 -26.66
N GLN A 338 12.87 23.29 -25.71
CA GLN A 338 13.80 24.42 -25.96
C GLN A 338 15.10 23.87 -26.55
N PRO A 339 15.51 24.29 -27.76
CA PRO A 339 16.77 23.85 -28.36
C PRO A 339 17.93 24.32 -27.46
N SER A 340 18.55 23.36 -26.78
CA SER A 340 19.81 23.62 -26.08
C SER A 340 20.92 23.92 -27.11
N THR A 341 21.34 25.17 -27.19
CA THR A 341 22.60 25.55 -27.84
C THR A 341 23.73 25.06 -26.93
N GLY A 342 24.27 23.89 -27.22
CA GLY A 342 25.47 23.41 -26.51
C GLY A 342 25.51 21.88 -26.41
N ASP A 343 26.48 21.31 -27.12
CA ASP A 343 26.88 19.91 -27.04
C ASP A 343 27.16 19.49 -25.59
N SER A 344 26.37 18.57 -25.08
CA SER A 344 26.80 17.64 -24.05
C SER A 344 25.91 16.41 -24.02
N GLN A 345 26.21 15.46 -24.90
CA GLN A 345 25.86 14.06 -24.68
C GLN A 345 26.72 13.53 -23.54
N SER A 346 26.35 13.78 -22.30
CA SER A 346 26.84 13.00 -21.16
C SER A 346 25.89 11.90 -20.86
N SER A 347 26.18 10.71 -21.38
CA SER A 347 25.59 9.43 -20.98
C SER A 347 26.06 9.08 -19.55
N VAL A 348 25.62 9.85 -18.56
CA VAL A 348 25.74 9.47 -17.17
C VAL A 348 24.56 8.54 -16.88
N ALA A 349 24.85 7.31 -16.47
CA ALA A 349 23.87 6.32 -16.01
C ALA A 349 23.18 6.82 -14.72
N GLY A 350 22.28 7.81 -14.85
CA GLY A 350 21.54 8.43 -13.75
C GLY A 350 20.03 8.26 -13.93
N SER A 351 19.29 8.52 -12.87
CA SER A 351 17.82 8.55 -12.87
C SER A 351 17.31 9.44 -14.01
N PRO A 352 16.28 9.01 -14.77
CA PRO A 352 15.67 9.82 -15.82
C PRO A 352 15.07 11.14 -15.32
N PHE A 353 14.95 11.32 -14.00
CA PHE A 353 14.44 12.52 -13.34
C PHE A 353 15.52 13.32 -12.58
N SER A 354 16.79 13.01 -12.81
CA SER A 354 17.91 13.70 -12.11
C SER A 354 17.88 15.22 -12.28
N ALA A 355 17.43 15.72 -13.44
CA ALA A 355 17.32 17.14 -13.74
C ALA A 355 16.15 17.85 -13.03
N LEU A 356 15.13 17.12 -12.55
CA LEU A 356 14.01 17.70 -11.83
C LEU A 356 14.35 17.87 -10.35
N ARG A 357 14.17 19.09 -9.82
CA ARG A 357 14.42 19.35 -8.39
C ARG A 357 13.34 18.79 -7.47
N SER A 358 12.08 18.82 -7.91
CA SER A 358 10.91 18.41 -7.11
C SER A 358 10.57 16.93 -7.18
N LEU A 359 11.24 16.13 -8.03
CA LEU A 359 10.89 14.74 -8.29
C LEU A 359 12.14 13.89 -8.52
N ASP A 360 12.13 12.66 -8.01
CA ASP A 360 13.11 11.63 -8.40
C ASP A 360 12.46 10.23 -8.36
N ILE A 361 13.18 9.23 -8.89
CA ILE A 361 12.74 7.84 -8.96
C ILE A 361 13.83 6.88 -8.53
N LEU A 362 13.47 5.85 -7.79
CA LEU A 362 14.33 4.71 -7.50
C LEU A 362 14.23 3.67 -8.62
N CYS A 363 15.36 3.33 -9.23
CA CYS A 363 15.40 2.38 -10.34
C CYS A 363 16.01 1.02 -9.99
N ARG A 364 16.75 0.91 -8.88
CA ARG A 364 17.42 -0.33 -8.48
C ARG A 364 16.58 -1.12 -7.49
N GLN A 365 16.10 -2.30 -7.93
CA GLN A 365 15.27 -3.17 -7.10
C GLN A 365 16.06 -4.36 -6.53
N GLY A 366 15.84 -4.69 -5.27
CA GLY A 366 16.46 -5.82 -4.56
C GLY A 366 15.49 -6.96 -4.21
N ARG A 367 14.23 -6.86 -4.62
CA ARG A 367 13.21 -7.84 -4.25
C ARG A 367 13.14 -9.02 -5.18
N MET A 368 12.86 -8.77 -6.45
CA MET A 368 12.49 -9.80 -7.42
C MET A 368 13.69 -10.40 -8.11
N ASN A 369 13.65 -11.71 -8.37
CA ASN A 369 14.51 -12.34 -9.35
C ASN A 369 14.33 -11.67 -10.72
N VAL A 370 15.37 -11.65 -11.53
CA VAL A 370 15.38 -10.94 -12.83
C VAL A 370 14.28 -11.43 -13.78
N GLU A 371 14.01 -12.74 -13.81
CA GLU A 371 12.94 -13.31 -14.63
C GLU A 371 11.54 -12.97 -14.07
N VAL A 372 11.36 -12.97 -12.74
CA VAL A 372 10.09 -12.54 -12.11
C VAL A 372 9.84 -11.07 -12.38
N ALA A 373 10.87 -10.24 -12.35
CA ALA A 373 10.79 -8.80 -12.61
C ALA A 373 10.59 -8.47 -14.09
N ALA A 374 10.98 -9.31 -15.02
CA ALA A 374 11.06 -8.96 -16.44
C ALA A 374 9.73 -8.50 -17.03
N PHE A 375 8.63 -9.25 -16.78
CA PHE A 375 7.33 -8.86 -17.31
C PHE A 375 6.82 -7.53 -16.70
N PRO A 376 6.69 -7.36 -15.36
CA PRO A 376 6.23 -6.09 -14.81
C PRO A 376 7.17 -4.91 -15.15
N ASN A 377 8.48 -5.15 -15.19
CA ASN A 377 9.44 -4.10 -15.59
C ASN A 377 9.21 -3.63 -17.02
N HIS A 378 9.10 -4.55 -17.98
CA HIS A 378 8.86 -4.18 -19.37
C HIS A 378 7.46 -3.61 -19.61
N ALA A 379 6.44 -4.27 -19.04
CA ALA A 379 5.04 -3.90 -19.30
C ALA A 379 4.60 -2.62 -18.60
N PHE A 380 5.14 -2.30 -17.41
CA PHE A 380 4.65 -1.22 -16.56
C PHE A 380 5.69 -0.15 -16.25
N TYR A 381 6.99 -0.51 -16.23
CA TYR A 381 8.06 0.44 -15.88
C TYR A 381 8.98 0.80 -17.05
N GLY A 382 8.66 0.36 -18.28
CA GLY A 382 9.43 0.71 -19.48
C GLY A 382 10.89 0.25 -19.45
N GLY A 383 11.20 -0.84 -18.71
CA GLY A 383 12.56 -1.36 -18.58
C GLY A 383 13.45 -0.61 -17.57
N LEU A 384 12.90 0.31 -16.79
CA LEU A 384 13.68 1.17 -15.88
C LEU A 384 14.25 0.42 -14.66
N LEU A 385 13.64 -0.70 -14.24
CA LEU A 385 14.05 -1.41 -13.04
C LEU A 385 15.26 -2.28 -13.30
N GLN A 386 16.32 -2.05 -12.53
CA GLN A 386 17.56 -2.82 -12.59
C GLN A 386 17.77 -3.63 -11.31
N PRO A 387 18.27 -4.86 -11.38
CA PRO A 387 18.61 -5.62 -10.19
C PRO A 387 19.83 -5.01 -9.48
N VAL A 388 19.87 -5.16 -8.14
CA VAL A 388 21.05 -4.77 -7.36
C VAL A 388 22.11 -5.86 -7.29
N GLY A 389 21.83 -7.06 -7.83
CA GLY A 389 22.80 -8.16 -7.91
C GLY A 389 22.83 -9.09 -6.68
N LEU A 390 21.72 -9.17 -5.94
CA LEU A 390 21.61 -10.14 -4.82
C LEU A 390 21.51 -11.57 -5.35
N GLU A 391 22.01 -12.54 -4.59
CA GLU A 391 22.07 -13.95 -4.98
C GLU A 391 20.72 -14.52 -5.47
N HIS A 392 19.64 -14.23 -4.76
CA HIS A 392 18.30 -14.70 -5.16
C HIS A 392 17.77 -14.07 -6.46
N GLN A 393 18.39 -12.98 -6.92
CA GLN A 393 17.99 -12.30 -8.16
C GLN A 393 18.52 -13.00 -9.42
N THR A 394 19.66 -13.64 -9.33
CA THR A 394 20.35 -14.25 -10.49
C THR A 394 20.66 -15.74 -10.30
N GLY A 395 20.54 -16.26 -9.07
CA GLY A 395 20.83 -17.67 -8.76
C GLY A 395 19.89 -18.62 -9.50
N SER A 396 20.35 -19.84 -9.77
CA SER A 396 19.55 -20.91 -10.40
C SER A 396 18.60 -21.58 -9.41
N LEU A 397 17.49 -22.11 -9.92
CA LEU A 397 16.62 -23.02 -9.16
C LEU A 397 17.13 -24.45 -9.28
N LYS A 398 17.10 -25.19 -8.16
CA LYS A 398 17.42 -26.60 -8.12
C LYS A 398 16.21 -27.37 -7.62
N LEU A 399 15.78 -28.36 -8.40
CA LEU A 399 14.73 -29.28 -7.98
C LEU A 399 15.32 -30.33 -7.05
N SER A 400 14.65 -30.61 -5.95
CA SER A 400 15.02 -31.73 -5.08
C SER A 400 14.80 -33.07 -5.81
N PRO A 401 15.72 -34.02 -5.72
CA PRO A 401 15.61 -35.33 -6.44
C PRO A 401 14.30 -36.06 -6.14
N GLU A 402 13.79 -35.93 -4.92
CA GLU A 402 12.54 -36.54 -4.45
C GLU A 402 11.30 -36.04 -5.21
N LEU A 403 11.39 -34.87 -5.82
CA LEU A 403 10.31 -34.27 -6.61
C LEU A 403 10.42 -34.50 -8.11
N SER A 404 11.41 -35.28 -8.55
CA SER A 404 11.63 -35.57 -10.00
C SER A 404 10.42 -36.21 -10.68
N THR A 405 9.61 -36.97 -9.95
CA THR A 405 8.38 -37.63 -10.43
C THR A 405 7.10 -36.83 -10.10
N ASN A 406 7.21 -35.70 -9.44
CA ASN A 406 6.05 -34.87 -9.13
C ASN A 406 5.47 -34.26 -10.41
N GLU A 407 4.14 -34.15 -10.52
CA GLU A 407 3.48 -33.55 -11.67
C GLU A 407 3.90 -32.10 -11.96
N PHE A 408 4.36 -31.38 -10.93
CA PHE A 408 4.83 -29.98 -11.01
C PHE A 408 6.37 -29.89 -11.13
N ALA A 409 7.10 -30.99 -11.25
CA ALA A 409 8.56 -30.98 -11.28
C ALA A 409 9.13 -29.97 -12.29
N ALA A 410 8.65 -29.99 -13.53
CA ALA A 410 9.06 -29.05 -14.57
C ALA A 410 8.70 -27.59 -14.26
N LEU A 411 7.59 -27.34 -13.55
CA LEU A 411 7.15 -25.98 -13.18
C LEU A 411 7.96 -25.44 -12.01
N LEU A 412 8.32 -26.26 -11.04
CA LEU A 412 9.13 -25.87 -9.88
C LEU A 412 10.56 -25.43 -10.27
N THR A 413 11.03 -25.79 -11.46
CA THR A 413 12.30 -25.31 -12.02
C THR A 413 12.17 -23.97 -12.77
N ARG A 414 10.96 -23.42 -12.94
CA ARG A 414 10.72 -22.15 -13.62
C ARG A 414 10.52 -21.01 -12.64
N ARG A 415 10.93 -19.83 -13.02
CA ARG A 415 10.73 -18.60 -12.23
C ARG A 415 9.31 -18.06 -12.36
N VAL A 416 8.76 -18.13 -13.55
CA VAL A 416 7.39 -17.74 -13.85
C VAL A 416 6.73 -18.84 -14.65
N ALA A 417 5.55 -19.30 -14.23
CA ALA A 417 4.83 -20.35 -14.95
C ALA A 417 3.32 -20.13 -14.88
N PHE A 418 2.63 -20.56 -15.94
CA PHE A 418 1.18 -20.55 -16.03
C PHE A 418 0.61 -21.96 -16.04
N LEU A 419 -0.40 -22.20 -15.21
CA LEU A 419 -1.13 -23.45 -15.11
C LEU A 419 -2.56 -23.23 -15.59
N PRO A 420 -2.96 -23.85 -16.72
CA PRO A 420 -4.30 -23.67 -17.26
C PRO A 420 -5.37 -24.33 -16.39
N SER A 421 -6.48 -23.64 -16.24
CA SER A 421 -7.70 -24.14 -15.60
C SER A 421 -8.88 -24.15 -16.58
N THR A 422 -10.00 -24.69 -16.12
CA THR A 422 -11.28 -24.70 -16.86
C THR A 422 -12.30 -23.80 -16.17
N PRO A 423 -13.19 -23.13 -16.92
CA PRO A 423 -14.22 -22.27 -16.33
C PRO A 423 -15.29 -23.11 -15.63
N GLU A 424 -15.90 -22.53 -14.60
CA GLU A 424 -17.05 -23.14 -13.92
C GLU A 424 -18.30 -23.18 -14.81
N PRO A 425 -19.17 -24.20 -14.65
CA PRO A 425 -20.45 -24.26 -15.32
C PRO A 425 -21.34 -23.03 -15.08
N PRO A 426 -22.27 -22.68 -15.99
CA PRO A 426 -23.09 -21.47 -15.88
C PRO A 426 -23.94 -21.33 -14.61
N MET A 427 -24.34 -22.46 -14.02
CA MET A 427 -25.20 -22.51 -12.83
C MET A 427 -24.44 -22.32 -11.51
N GLN A 428 -23.10 -22.29 -11.55
CA GLN A 428 -22.28 -22.13 -10.35
C GLN A 428 -21.85 -20.68 -10.13
N SER A 429 -21.36 -20.39 -8.92
CA SER A 429 -20.89 -19.05 -8.56
C SER A 429 -19.74 -18.62 -9.44
N VAL A 430 -19.86 -17.46 -10.07
CA VAL A 430 -18.80 -16.86 -10.90
C VAL A 430 -17.56 -16.42 -10.09
N LYS A 431 -17.70 -16.32 -8.76
CA LYS A 431 -16.63 -15.90 -7.84
C LYS A 431 -15.86 -17.07 -7.21
N MET A 432 -16.06 -18.27 -7.73
CA MET A 432 -15.38 -19.51 -7.32
C MET A 432 -14.95 -20.28 -8.57
N ASN A 433 -13.79 -20.91 -8.51
CA ASN A 433 -13.29 -21.84 -9.54
C ASN A 433 -12.62 -23.03 -8.86
N HIS A 434 -13.30 -24.18 -8.87
CA HIS A 434 -12.83 -25.41 -8.22
C HIS A 434 -11.60 -26.01 -8.90
N SER A 435 -11.48 -25.84 -10.23
CA SER A 435 -10.29 -26.29 -10.97
C SER A 435 -9.06 -25.52 -10.49
N GLU A 436 -9.16 -24.17 -10.41
CA GLU A 436 -8.06 -23.33 -9.91
C GLU A 436 -7.73 -23.65 -8.45
N ALA A 437 -8.74 -23.79 -7.57
CA ALA A 437 -8.51 -24.07 -6.16
C ALA A 437 -7.74 -25.37 -5.94
N ARG A 438 -8.08 -26.44 -6.68
CA ARG A 438 -7.35 -27.73 -6.63
C ARG A 438 -5.93 -27.62 -7.17
N ILE A 439 -5.72 -26.90 -8.27
CA ILE A 439 -4.38 -26.64 -8.82
C ILE A 439 -3.54 -25.90 -7.77
N VAL A 440 -4.08 -24.84 -7.16
CA VAL A 440 -3.40 -24.03 -6.14
C VAL A 440 -3.01 -24.89 -4.93
N ALA A 441 -3.93 -25.71 -4.40
CA ALA A 441 -3.67 -26.55 -3.23
C ALA A 441 -2.58 -27.60 -3.53
N ARG A 442 -2.66 -28.32 -4.66
CA ARG A 442 -1.66 -29.32 -5.07
C ARG A 442 -0.28 -28.68 -5.32
N LEU A 443 -0.25 -27.52 -5.96
CA LEU A 443 1.00 -26.78 -6.17
C LEU A 443 1.60 -26.30 -4.84
N ALA A 444 0.77 -25.82 -3.89
CA ALA A 444 1.23 -25.46 -2.55
C ALA A 444 1.86 -26.65 -1.82
N ALA A 445 1.29 -27.86 -1.95
CA ALA A 445 1.89 -29.09 -1.41
C ALA A 445 3.24 -29.41 -2.06
N ALA A 446 3.37 -29.26 -3.37
CA ALA A 446 4.64 -29.47 -4.07
C ALA A 446 5.71 -28.44 -3.64
N VAL A 447 5.33 -27.18 -3.48
CA VAL A 447 6.20 -26.12 -2.92
C VAL A 447 6.63 -26.47 -1.49
N PHE A 448 5.72 -26.91 -0.64
CA PHE A 448 6.02 -27.36 0.71
C PHE A 448 7.07 -28.48 0.70
N GLN A 449 6.85 -29.54 -0.09
CA GLN A 449 7.80 -30.66 -0.23
C GLN A 449 9.17 -30.18 -0.72
N GLN A 450 9.20 -29.29 -1.73
CA GLN A 450 10.45 -28.71 -2.23
C GLN A 450 11.23 -27.98 -1.13
N TYR A 451 10.55 -27.21 -0.29
CA TYR A 451 11.20 -26.49 0.82
C TYR A 451 11.70 -27.41 1.92
N VAL A 452 10.92 -28.43 2.28
CA VAL A 452 11.31 -29.41 3.30
C VAL A 452 12.53 -30.21 2.82
N SER A 453 12.49 -30.72 1.59
CA SER A 453 13.60 -31.49 1.02
C SER A 453 14.87 -30.66 0.81
N ALA A 454 14.75 -29.38 0.40
CA ALA A 454 15.92 -28.55 0.12
C ALA A 454 16.49 -27.87 1.37
N ASN A 455 15.67 -27.51 2.36
CA ASN A 455 16.06 -26.67 3.49
C ASN A 455 15.75 -27.31 4.86
N GLY A 456 15.20 -28.52 4.91
CA GLY A 456 14.80 -29.22 6.12
C GLY A 456 13.56 -28.62 6.83
N CYS A 457 13.06 -27.46 6.42
CA CYS A 457 11.88 -26.83 7.00
C CYS A 457 11.14 -25.93 6.00
N PHE A 458 9.85 -25.76 6.24
CA PHE A 458 8.99 -24.81 5.54
C PHE A 458 8.50 -23.74 6.50
N LYS A 459 8.54 -22.49 6.08
CA LYS A 459 7.92 -21.36 6.79
C LYS A 459 6.71 -20.88 6.00
N ALA A 460 5.55 -20.76 6.61
CA ALA A 460 4.34 -20.28 5.95
C ALA A 460 4.53 -18.90 5.29
N SER A 461 5.43 -18.08 5.83
CA SER A 461 5.80 -16.79 5.25
C SER A 461 6.57 -16.87 3.93
N ALA A 462 7.04 -18.06 3.51
CA ALA A 462 7.72 -18.23 2.21
C ALA A 462 6.72 -18.26 1.04
N LEU A 463 5.49 -18.72 1.28
CA LEU A 463 4.44 -18.85 0.28
C LEU A 463 3.31 -17.85 0.52
N GLY A 464 2.76 -17.28 -0.56
CA GLY A 464 1.54 -16.48 -0.54
C GLY A 464 0.62 -16.86 -1.68
N ILE A 465 -0.66 -16.82 -1.44
CA ILE A 465 -1.68 -17.15 -2.44
C ILE A 465 -2.59 -15.95 -2.60
N ILE A 466 -2.65 -15.42 -3.82
CA ILE A 466 -3.45 -14.23 -4.16
C ILE A 466 -4.63 -14.65 -5.02
N THR A 467 -5.83 -14.16 -4.67
CA THR A 467 -7.03 -14.35 -5.51
C THR A 467 -8.02 -13.18 -5.28
N PRO A 468 -8.83 -12.80 -6.27
CA PRO A 468 -9.65 -11.58 -6.18
C PRO A 468 -10.91 -11.72 -5.30
N TYR A 469 -11.39 -12.95 -5.05
CA TYR A 469 -12.69 -13.16 -4.41
C TYR A 469 -12.58 -13.91 -3.09
N ARG A 470 -13.29 -13.42 -2.05
CA ARG A 470 -13.34 -14.07 -0.73
C ARG A 470 -13.88 -15.51 -0.79
N SER A 471 -14.87 -15.77 -1.64
CA SER A 471 -15.36 -17.14 -1.85
C SER A 471 -14.30 -18.08 -2.42
N GLN A 472 -13.41 -17.57 -3.30
CA GLN A 472 -12.28 -18.34 -3.80
C GLN A 472 -11.21 -18.55 -2.71
N ILE A 473 -10.99 -17.57 -1.84
CA ILE A 473 -10.11 -17.72 -0.67
C ILE A 473 -10.61 -18.88 0.21
N ALA A 474 -11.92 -18.91 0.52
CA ALA A 474 -12.53 -19.98 1.31
C ALA A 474 -12.36 -21.35 0.65
N LEU A 475 -12.58 -21.41 -0.66
CA LEU A 475 -12.46 -22.66 -1.42
C LEU A 475 -11.01 -23.16 -1.44
N ILE A 476 -10.03 -22.27 -1.70
CA ILE A 476 -8.60 -22.61 -1.68
C ILE A 476 -8.18 -23.11 -0.29
N LYS A 477 -8.59 -22.43 0.78
CA LYS A 477 -8.29 -22.87 2.16
C LYS A 477 -8.89 -24.25 2.46
N LYS A 478 -10.12 -24.53 1.99
CA LYS A 478 -10.75 -25.83 2.13
C LYS A 478 -9.98 -26.92 1.39
N GLU A 479 -9.54 -26.67 0.15
CA GLU A 479 -8.74 -27.63 -0.63
C GLU A 479 -7.37 -27.85 0.01
N ILE A 480 -6.73 -26.82 0.59
CA ILE A 480 -5.47 -26.94 1.35
C ILE A 480 -5.67 -27.78 2.61
N ALA A 481 -6.71 -27.52 3.39
CA ALA A 481 -7.00 -28.28 4.59
C ALA A 481 -7.26 -29.78 4.31
N ALA A 482 -7.85 -30.10 3.16
CA ALA A 482 -8.08 -31.48 2.73
C ALA A 482 -6.79 -32.26 2.41
N LEU A 483 -5.64 -31.60 2.29
CA LEU A 483 -4.34 -32.25 2.06
C LEU A 483 -3.70 -32.78 3.35
N ASP A 484 -4.25 -32.42 4.52
CA ASP A 484 -3.75 -32.82 5.84
C ASP A 484 -2.26 -32.48 6.07
N ILE A 485 -1.85 -31.28 5.61
CA ILE A 485 -0.50 -30.72 5.82
C ILE A 485 -0.63 -29.49 6.73
N PRO A 486 -0.48 -29.62 8.06
CA PRO A 486 -0.77 -28.52 9.01
C PRO A 486 0.00 -27.23 8.71
N ALA A 487 1.26 -27.32 8.27
CA ALA A 487 2.09 -26.15 7.96
C ALA A 487 1.54 -25.27 6.82
N LEU A 488 0.65 -25.80 5.97
CA LEU A 488 0.01 -25.02 4.90
C LEU A 488 -1.21 -24.23 5.38
N ASN A 489 -1.79 -24.57 6.52
CA ASN A 489 -2.95 -23.84 7.06
C ASN A 489 -2.60 -22.38 7.45
N ASP A 490 -1.33 -22.14 7.80
CA ASP A 490 -0.83 -20.82 8.16
C ASP A 490 -0.40 -19.97 6.96
N VAL A 491 -0.47 -20.52 5.73
CA VAL A 491 -0.14 -19.79 4.51
C VAL A 491 -1.19 -18.70 4.28
N LEU A 492 -0.72 -17.48 4.03
CA LEU A 492 -1.62 -16.35 3.74
C LEU A 492 -2.29 -16.56 2.37
N VAL A 493 -3.62 -16.69 2.39
CA VAL A 493 -4.49 -16.70 1.20
C VAL A 493 -5.39 -15.48 1.30
N ASP A 494 -5.18 -14.47 0.44
CA ASP A 494 -5.97 -13.22 0.52
C ASP A 494 -5.98 -12.48 -0.85
N THR A 495 -6.67 -11.32 -0.87
CA THR A 495 -6.72 -10.45 -2.05
C THR A 495 -5.42 -9.66 -2.23
N VAL A 496 -5.24 -9.09 -3.42
CA VAL A 496 -4.03 -8.32 -3.76
C VAL A 496 -3.82 -7.11 -2.84
N GLU A 497 -4.90 -6.48 -2.39
CA GLU A 497 -4.86 -5.33 -1.49
C GLU A 497 -4.21 -5.69 -0.14
N ARG A 498 -4.43 -6.90 0.35
CA ARG A 498 -3.83 -7.38 1.62
C ARG A 498 -2.36 -7.77 1.48
N PHE A 499 -1.91 -8.04 0.26
CA PHE A 499 -0.50 -8.30 -0.03
C PHE A 499 0.31 -7.02 -0.27
N GLN A 500 -0.33 -5.87 -0.40
CA GLN A 500 0.40 -4.61 -0.57
C GLN A 500 1.31 -4.35 0.63
N GLY A 501 2.53 -3.86 0.37
CA GLY A 501 3.59 -3.70 1.38
C GLY A 501 4.31 -4.99 1.77
N SER A 502 3.78 -6.19 1.44
CA SER A 502 4.42 -7.46 1.78
C SER A 502 5.14 -8.11 0.59
N GLU A 503 5.94 -9.13 0.88
CA GLU A 503 6.61 -9.95 -0.12
C GLU A 503 6.66 -11.41 0.34
N ARG A 504 6.79 -12.33 -0.60
CA ARG A 504 6.95 -13.76 -0.36
C ARG A 504 8.02 -14.32 -1.30
N ASP A 505 8.66 -15.40 -0.92
CA ASP A 505 9.57 -16.08 -1.83
C ASP A 505 8.83 -16.59 -3.06
N ILE A 506 7.66 -17.19 -2.84
CA ILE A 506 6.79 -17.72 -3.90
C ILE A 506 5.39 -17.12 -3.77
N ILE A 507 4.83 -16.70 -4.89
CA ILE A 507 3.42 -16.30 -5.02
C ILE A 507 2.71 -17.24 -5.98
N ILE A 508 1.52 -17.68 -5.60
CA ILE A 508 0.56 -18.34 -6.49
C ILE A 508 -0.62 -17.38 -6.69
N TYR A 509 -0.89 -17.01 -7.95
CA TYR A 509 -1.98 -16.10 -8.29
C TYR A 509 -3.09 -16.85 -9.04
N SER A 510 -4.26 -16.97 -8.41
CA SER A 510 -5.48 -17.53 -9.00
C SER A 510 -6.35 -16.40 -9.52
N PHE A 511 -6.52 -16.31 -10.85
CA PHE A 511 -7.32 -15.27 -11.49
C PHE A 511 -8.81 -15.40 -11.19
N CYS A 512 -9.31 -16.63 -11.04
CA CYS A 512 -10.72 -16.93 -10.78
C CYS A 512 -11.68 -16.24 -11.77
N VAL A 513 -11.34 -16.29 -13.07
CA VAL A 513 -12.14 -15.74 -14.16
C VAL A 513 -12.92 -16.86 -14.84
N ASN A 514 -14.23 -16.85 -14.68
CA ASN A 514 -15.13 -17.84 -15.28
C ASN A 514 -15.96 -17.25 -16.44
N ARG A 515 -16.02 -15.91 -16.58
CA ARG A 515 -16.79 -15.18 -17.59
C ARG A 515 -16.01 -13.95 -18.07
N ALA A 516 -16.15 -13.61 -19.33
CA ALA A 516 -15.40 -12.52 -19.95
C ALA A 516 -15.60 -11.14 -19.28
N TYR A 517 -16.81 -10.84 -18.80
CA TYR A 517 -17.09 -9.55 -18.15
C TYR A 517 -16.27 -9.34 -16.85
N GLN A 518 -15.83 -10.42 -16.19
CA GLN A 518 -15.03 -10.34 -14.97
C GLN A 518 -13.66 -9.70 -15.23
N LEU A 519 -13.13 -9.79 -16.45
CA LEU A 519 -11.86 -9.15 -16.82
C LEU A 519 -11.86 -7.64 -16.56
N ARG A 520 -13.02 -6.98 -16.81
CA ARG A 520 -13.18 -5.55 -16.56
C ARG A 520 -13.25 -5.21 -15.07
N LEU A 521 -13.77 -6.13 -14.26
CA LEU A 521 -13.90 -5.96 -12.80
C LEU A 521 -12.58 -6.23 -12.06
N LEU A 522 -11.74 -7.09 -12.62
CA LEU A 522 -10.45 -7.45 -12.04
C LEU A 522 -9.40 -6.38 -12.27
N ALA A 523 -9.34 -5.83 -13.47
CA ALA A 523 -8.33 -4.87 -13.86
C ALA A 523 -8.58 -3.50 -13.22
N ASN A 524 -7.51 -2.89 -12.72
CA ASN A 524 -7.48 -1.46 -12.36
C ASN A 524 -6.57 -0.75 -13.36
N LEU A 525 -7.17 -0.34 -14.47
CA LEU A 525 -6.43 0.21 -15.60
C LEU A 525 -6.17 1.70 -15.43
N THR A 526 -4.96 2.11 -15.74
CA THR A 526 -4.55 3.49 -15.99
C THR A 526 -3.72 3.54 -17.26
N GLU A 527 -3.62 4.71 -17.86
CA GLU A 527 -2.82 4.91 -19.06
C GLU A 527 -1.75 5.98 -18.83
N GLU A 528 -0.53 5.69 -19.22
CA GLU A 528 0.59 6.62 -19.18
C GLU A 528 1.39 6.51 -20.48
N ASN A 529 1.54 7.61 -21.20
CA ASN A 529 2.27 7.68 -22.47
C ASN A 529 1.82 6.63 -23.51
N GLY A 530 0.51 6.36 -23.61
CA GLY A 530 -0.06 5.35 -24.51
C GLY A 530 0.11 3.89 -24.04
N ILE A 531 0.67 3.67 -22.85
CA ILE A 531 0.84 2.34 -22.27
C ILE A 531 -0.25 2.11 -21.21
N GLN A 532 -1.04 1.06 -21.40
CA GLN A 532 -2.00 0.62 -20.39
C GLN A 532 -1.29 -0.17 -19.27
N ILE A 533 -1.58 0.22 -18.04
CA ILE A 533 -1.03 -0.38 -16.81
C ILE A 533 -2.20 -0.94 -16.00
N ASP A 534 -2.17 -2.23 -15.70
CA ASP A 534 -3.05 -2.83 -14.70
C ASP A 534 -2.36 -2.78 -13.33
N ARG A 535 -2.81 -1.85 -12.49
CA ARG A 535 -2.22 -1.60 -11.17
C ARG A 535 -2.38 -2.80 -10.23
N LYS A 536 -3.51 -3.54 -10.29
CA LYS A 536 -3.73 -4.74 -9.48
C LYS A 536 -2.80 -5.87 -9.89
N LEU A 537 -2.72 -6.13 -11.19
CA LEU A 537 -1.80 -7.14 -11.71
C LEU A 537 -0.34 -6.79 -11.36
N ASN A 538 0.06 -5.53 -11.53
CA ASN A 538 1.39 -5.07 -11.18
C ASN A 538 1.73 -5.36 -9.72
N VAL A 539 0.82 -5.05 -8.78
CA VAL A 539 1.03 -5.36 -7.37
C VAL A 539 1.13 -6.87 -7.16
N ALA A 540 0.23 -7.69 -7.73
CA ALA A 540 0.26 -9.13 -7.56
C ALA A 540 1.60 -9.75 -8.01
N LEU A 541 2.05 -9.42 -9.22
CA LEU A 541 3.30 -9.94 -9.80
C LEU A 541 4.54 -9.53 -9.00
N THR A 542 4.54 -8.32 -8.48
CA THR A 542 5.69 -7.75 -7.77
C THR A 542 5.78 -8.14 -6.29
N ARG A 543 4.91 -9.04 -5.81
CA ARG A 543 5.01 -9.63 -4.46
C ARG A 543 5.96 -10.80 -4.39
N ALA A 544 6.24 -11.47 -5.51
CA ALA A 544 7.11 -12.63 -5.57
C ALA A 544 8.59 -12.21 -5.58
N ARG A 545 9.40 -12.88 -4.74
CA ARG A 545 10.86 -12.70 -4.73
C ARG A 545 11.54 -13.65 -5.69
N LYS A 546 11.20 -14.94 -5.62
CA LYS A 546 11.91 -16.03 -6.31
C LYS A 546 11.10 -16.67 -7.41
N GLN A 547 9.82 -16.93 -7.19
CA GLN A 547 8.97 -17.62 -8.18
C GLN A 547 7.54 -17.05 -8.17
N MET A 548 6.93 -17.05 -9.34
CA MET A 548 5.56 -16.61 -9.58
C MET A 548 4.81 -17.68 -10.38
N PHE A 549 3.80 -18.28 -9.78
CA PHE A 549 2.90 -19.21 -10.42
C PHE A 549 1.54 -18.58 -10.63
N ILE A 550 0.97 -18.78 -11.80
CA ILE A 550 -0.29 -18.16 -12.19
C ILE A 550 -1.23 -19.24 -12.69
N THR A 551 -2.47 -19.24 -12.25
CA THR A 551 -3.51 -20.14 -12.77
C THR A 551 -4.76 -19.38 -13.19
N GLY A 552 -5.41 -19.86 -14.24
CA GLY A 552 -6.60 -19.24 -14.80
C GLY A 552 -7.06 -19.92 -16.09
N VAL A 553 -8.16 -19.44 -16.66
CA VAL A 553 -8.75 -19.95 -17.90
C VAL A 553 -8.12 -19.22 -19.10
N PRO A 554 -7.24 -19.89 -19.91
CA PRO A 554 -6.47 -19.21 -20.95
C PRO A 554 -7.34 -18.46 -21.96
N GLN A 555 -8.42 -19.09 -22.45
CA GLN A 555 -9.30 -18.55 -23.49
C GLN A 555 -10.01 -17.27 -23.05
N LEU A 556 -10.24 -17.10 -21.75
CA LEU A 556 -10.81 -15.89 -21.19
C LEU A 556 -9.73 -14.83 -20.98
N LEU A 557 -8.60 -15.19 -20.40
CA LEU A 557 -7.52 -14.25 -20.13
C LEU A 557 -6.91 -13.65 -21.40
N GLU A 558 -6.83 -14.42 -22.47
CA GLU A 558 -6.31 -13.96 -23.79
C GLU A 558 -7.16 -12.83 -24.41
N GLN A 559 -8.40 -12.62 -23.95
CA GLN A 559 -9.24 -11.51 -24.39
C GLN A 559 -8.78 -10.14 -23.86
N ASN A 560 -7.95 -10.12 -22.82
CA ASN A 560 -7.34 -8.89 -22.31
C ASN A 560 -5.91 -8.76 -22.86
N PRO A 561 -5.53 -7.66 -23.51
CA PRO A 561 -4.21 -7.51 -24.13
C PRO A 561 -3.03 -7.66 -23.15
N ILE A 562 -3.17 -7.18 -21.92
CA ILE A 562 -2.12 -7.28 -20.89
C ILE A 562 -1.97 -8.74 -20.44
N TYR A 563 -3.09 -9.43 -20.15
CA TYR A 563 -3.06 -10.83 -19.73
C TYR A 563 -2.61 -11.76 -20.85
N SER A 564 -2.99 -11.49 -22.11
CA SER A 564 -2.48 -12.22 -23.28
C SER A 564 -0.95 -12.14 -23.39
N ARG A 565 -0.36 -10.95 -23.18
CA ARG A 565 1.10 -10.77 -23.15
C ARG A 565 1.74 -11.52 -21.97
N LEU A 566 1.11 -11.49 -20.79
CA LEU A 566 1.58 -12.24 -19.61
C LEU A 566 1.58 -13.76 -19.88
N LEU A 567 0.51 -14.30 -20.45
CA LEU A 567 0.42 -15.71 -20.78
C LEU A 567 1.51 -16.15 -21.80
N LYS A 568 1.78 -15.33 -22.81
CA LYS A 568 2.88 -15.59 -23.76
C LYS A 568 4.23 -15.61 -23.03
N TYR A 569 4.46 -14.66 -22.13
CA TYR A 569 5.68 -14.63 -21.32
C TYR A 569 5.84 -15.87 -20.44
N CYS A 570 4.78 -16.34 -19.79
CA CYS A 570 4.82 -17.53 -18.94
C CYS A 570 5.03 -18.85 -19.72
N ARG A 571 4.73 -18.90 -21.02
CA ARG A 571 4.90 -20.07 -21.88
C ARG A 571 6.33 -20.20 -22.44
N LEU A 572 7.10 -19.11 -22.45
CA LEU A 572 8.52 -19.11 -22.84
C LEU A 572 9.38 -19.73 -21.75
#